data_c708b7f75dfd888403fe630979fcb5d6
#
_entry.id   c708b7f75dfd888403fe630979fcb5d6
#
_cell.length_a   1.000
_cell.length_b   1.000
_cell.length_c   1.000
_cell.angle_alpha   90.00
_cell.angle_beta   90.00
_cell.angle_gamma   90.00
#
_symmetry.space_group_name_H-M   'P 1'
#
loop_
_entity.id
_entity.type
_entity.pdbx_description
1 polymer ?
#
loop_
_entity_poly.entity_id
_entity_poly.type
_entity_poly.pdbx_seq_one_letter_code
_entity_poly.pdbx_strand_id
1 'polypeptide(L)'
;PLTFAEWCEIGRRIGRAMRSIAFVVGDWLVYGEGRDGQQMFWPEIPEHDIIPHHLYAEASRLTGMDLSTLHNHAYVARHVHRSLRNEKLAWEHHKKVAKLKDDAEKARWLRIAVKAVGRNGRPISARRLARSIQAGRLLTVEEMAATDADTAIETVHPHVNGIVTFIGKLRSGGWFDDAPPEKRAALKRDLEPVVELYKTL
;
A
#
# COMPACT_ATOMS: atom_id res chain seq x y z
N PRO A 1 -8.22 21.91 33.31
CA PRO A 1 -7.65 20.64 32.95
C PRO A 1 -8.75 19.76 32.33
N LEU A 2 -8.42 19.08 31.21
CA LEU A 2 -9.33 18.13 30.56
C LEU A 2 -9.52 16.90 31.47
N THR A 3 -10.72 16.38 31.53
CA THR A 3 -10.98 15.03 32.04
C THR A 3 -10.47 13.96 31.07
N PHE A 4 -10.26 12.74 31.55
CA PHE A 4 -9.86 11.63 30.69
C PHE A 4 -10.89 11.35 29.58
N ALA A 5 -12.19 11.50 29.89
CA ALA A 5 -13.28 11.33 28.92
C ALA A 5 -13.21 12.37 27.78
N GLU A 6 -12.96 13.63 28.10
CA GLU A 6 -12.78 14.71 27.13
C GLU A 6 -11.53 14.50 26.29
N TRP A 7 -10.42 14.09 26.90
CA TRP A 7 -9.21 13.74 26.18
C TRP A 7 -9.44 12.60 25.18
N CYS A 8 -10.14 11.54 25.57
CA CYS A 8 -10.51 10.43 24.69
C CYS A 8 -11.43 10.89 23.53
N GLU A 9 -12.38 11.80 23.77
CA GLU A 9 -13.24 12.33 22.71
C GLU A 9 -12.46 13.18 21.71
N ILE A 10 -11.53 14.01 22.19
CA ILE A 10 -10.63 14.76 21.31
C ILE A 10 -9.81 13.77 20.44
N GLY A 11 -9.24 12.72 21.04
CA GLY A 11 -8.49 11.70 20.30
C GLY A 11 -9.36 11.02 19.22
N ARG A 12 -10.62 10.72 19.51
CA ARG A 12 -11.56 10.18 18.52
C ARG A 12 -11.82 11.16 17.36
N ARG A 13 -11.98 12.46 17.66
CA ARG A 13 -12.18 13.51 16.64
C ARG A 13 -10.96 13.66 15.75
N ILE A 14 -9.76 13.71 16.34
CA ILE A 14 -8.49 13.73 15.60
C ILE A 14 -8.41 12.50 14.68
N GLY A 15 -8.66 11.31 15.20
CA GLY A 15 -8.64 10.08 14.41
C GLY A 15 -9.63 10.07 13.24
N ARG A 16 -10.83 10.67 13.40
CA ARG A 16 -11.78 10.86 12.30
C ARG A 16 -11.22 11.83 11.25
N ALA A 17 -10.75 12.98 11.68
CA ALA A 17 -10.18 14.00 10.78
C ALA A 17 -9.02 13.42 9.96
N MET A 18 -8.07 12.71 10.60
CA MET A 18 -6.94 12.07 9.93
C MET A 18 -7.37 11.01 8.90
N ARG A 19 -8.42 10.24 9.19
CA ARG A 19 -8.96 9.27 8.22
C ARG A 19 -9.64 9.94 7.03
N SER A 20 -10.21 11.12 7.24
CA SER A 20 -10.96 11.86 6.22
C SER A 20 -10.05 12.70 5.32
N ILE A 21 -8.87 13.10 5.79
CA ILE A 21 -8.00 14.06 5.08
C ILE A 21 -7.66 13.61 3.67
N ALA A 22 -7.41 12.33 3.46
CA ALA A 22 -7.10 11.77 2.15
C ALA A 22 -8.25 11.93 1.15
N PHE A 23 -9.50 11.81 1.62
CA PHE A 23 -10.68 12.06 0.80
C PHE A 23 -10.90 13.55 0.53
N VAL A 24 -10.66 14.39 1.54
CA VAL A 24 -10.77 15.85 1.39
C VAL A 24 -9.78 16.36 0.34
N VAL A 25 -8.52 15.93 0.45
CA VAL A 25 -7.48 16.28 -0.52
C VAL A 25 -7.82 15.71 -1.90
N GLY A 26 -8.27 14.46 -1.98
CA GLY A 26 -8.66 13.86 -3.25
C GLY A 26 -9.83 14.57 -3.91
N ASP A 27 -10.87 14.92 -3.16
CA ASP A 27 -12.03 15.67 -3.67
C ASP A 27 -11.65 17.09 -4.10
N TRP A 28 -10.76 17.75 -3.37
CA TRP A 28 -10.23 19.07 -3.73
C TRP A 28 -9.45 19.03 -5.05
N LEU A 29 -8.60 18.02 -5.23
CA LEU A 29 -7.86 17.84 -6.49
C LEU A 29 -8.81 17.57 -7.66
N VAL A 30 -9.76 16.64 -7.49
CA VAL A 30 -10.76 16.33 -8.53
C VAL A 30 -11.62 17.55 -8.87
N TYR A 31 -11.92 18.37 -7.88
CA TYR A 31 -12.60 19.65 -8.11
C TYR A 31 -11.74 20.61 -8.96
N GLY A 32 -10.44 20.71 -8.64
CA GLY A 32 -9.50 21.57 -9.39
C GLY A 32 -9.25 21.10 -10.84
N GLU A 33 -9.38 19.79 -11.11
CA GLU A 33 -9.26 19.23 -12.48
C GLU A 33 -10.46 19.57 -13.38
N GLY A 34 -11.56 20.02 -12.79
CA GLY A 34 -12.82 20.21 -13.49
C GLY A 34 -13.65 18.94 -13.61
N ARG A 35 -14.97 19.09 -13.82
CA ARG A 35 -15.90 17.98 -14.07
C ARG A 35 -16.12 17.77 -15.56
N ASP A 36 -16.06 16.53 -15.99
CA ASP A 36 -16.57 16.08 -17.30
C ASP A 36 -16.09 16.91 -18.52
N GLY A 37 -14.82 17.31 -18.52
CA GLY A 37 -14.27 18.15 -19.61
C GLY A 37 -14.63 19.63 -19.51
N GLN A 38 -15.34 20.05 -18.48
CA GLN A 38 -15.43 21.46 -18.10
C GLN A 38 -14.19 21.82 -17.30
N GLN A 39 -13.26 22.44 -17.97
CA GLN A 39 -12.09 23.03 -17.35
C GLN A 39 -12.54 24.08 -16.32
N MET A 40 -12.09 23.96 -15.07
CA MET A 40 -12.33 25.01 -14.09
C MET A 40 -11.67 26.28 -14.61
N PHE A 41 -12.49 27.31 -14.87
CA PHE A 41 -12.00 28.62 -15.27
C PHE A 41 -11.44 29.33 -14.03
N TRP A 42 -10.13 29.49 -14.03
CA TRP A 42 -9.42 30.31 -13.06
C TRP A 42 -9.03 31.62 -13.74
N PRO A 43 -9.71 32.74 -13.46
CA PRO A 43 -9.47 34.01 -14.17
C PRO A 43 -8.02 34.50 -14.10
N GLU A 44 -7.30 34.07 -13.05
CA GLU A 44 -5.92 34.47 -12.79
C GLU A 44 -4.89 33.58 -13.52
N ILE A 45 -5.33 32.46 -14.11
CA ILE A 45 -4.44 31.51 -14.79
C ILE A 45 -4.80 31.46 -16.27
N PRO A 46 -3.85 31.75 -17.18
CA PRO A 46 -4.09 31.64 -18.62
C PRO A 46 -4.58 30.25 -19.00
N GLU A 47 -5.60 30.16 -19.86
CA GLU A 47 -6.29 28.93 -20.24
C GLU A 47 -5.34 27.82 -20.76
N HIS A 48 -4.21 28.22 -21.40
CA HIS A 48 -3.18 27.29 -21.87
C HIS A 48 -2.22 26.78 -20.78
N ASP A 49 -2.24 27.38 -19.58
CA ASP A 49 -1.37 26.98 -18.45
C ASP A 49 -2.06 26.04 -17.47
N ILE A 50 -3.38 25.77 -17.65
CA ILE A 50 -4.13 24.83 -16.82
C ILE A 50 -3.84 23.39 -17.32
N ILE A 51 -2.58 22.99 -17.27
CA ILE A 51 -2.20 21.61 -17.50
C ILE A 51 -2.32 20.85 -16.17
N PRO A 52 -2.91 19.64 -16.13
CA PRO A 52 -3.01 18.83 -14.90
C PRO A 52 -1.70 18.73 -14.10
N HIS A 53 -0.57 18.74 -14.79
CA HIS A 53 0.76 18.73 -14.17
C HIS A 53 1.02 19.95 -13.29
N HIS A 54 0.63 21.15 -13.71
CA HIS A 54 0.82 22.38 -12.94
C HIS A 54 -0.06 22.39 -11.69
N LEU A 55 -1.30 21.91 -11.79
CA LEU A 55 -2.21 21.76 -10.66
C LEU A 55 -1.61 20.88 -9.55
N TYR A 56 -1.03 19.73 -9.93
CA TYR A 56 -0.42 18.82 -8.95
C TYR A 56 0.89 19.36 -8.37
N ALA A 57 1.69 20.06 -9.15
CA ALA A 57 2.89 20.73 -8.66
C ALA A 57 2.55 21.82 -7.63
N GLU A 58 1.54 22.64 -7.91
CA GLU A 58 1.07 23.65 -6.97
C GLU A 58 0.41 23.02 -5.73
N ALA A 59 -0.39 21.96 -5.90
CA ALA A 59 -0.96 21.22 -4.80
C ALA A 59 0.13 20.62 -3.89
N SER A 60 1.21 20.11 -4.47
CA SER A 60 2.37 19.60 -3.72
C SER A 60 3.04 20.71 -2.91
N ARG A 61 3.23 21.87 -3.52
CA ARG A 61 3.81 23.07 -2.86
C ARG A 61 2.95 23.54 -1.68
N LEU A 62 1.63 23.57 -1.86
CA LEU A 62 0.67 24.06 -0.85
C LEU A 62 0.48 23.08 0.31
N THR A 63 0.46 21.79 0.02
CA THR A 63 0.15 20.75 1.02
C THR A 63 1.39 20.11 1.64
N GLY A 64 2.56 20.25 1.01
CA GLY A 64 3.77 19.51 1.37
C GLY A 64 3.72 18.01 1.06
N MET A 65 2.67 17.54 0.37
CA MET A 65 2.54 16.13 -0.02
C MET A 65 3.28 15.85 -1.33
N ASP A 66 3.84 14.65 -1.45
CA ASP A 66 4.45 14.22 -2.71
C ASP A 66 3.40 13.97 -3.81
N LEU A 67 3.82 14.08 -5.07
CA LEU A 67 2.95 13.94 -6.24
C LEU A 67 2.26 12.58 -6.29
N SER A 68 2.95 11.50 -5.91
CA SER A 68 2.39 10.15 -5.96
C SER A 68 1.25 9.98 -4.95
N THR A 69 1.37 10.60 -3.78
CA THR A 69 0.33 10.63 -2.75
C THR A 69 -0.89 11.42 -3.23
N LEU A 70 -0.68 12.60 -3.83
CA LEU A 70 -1.76 13.42 -4.39
C LEU A 70 -2.51 12.70 -5.51
N HIS A 71 -1.78 12.09 -6.45
CA HIS A 71 -2.38 11.27 -7.52
C HIS A 71 -3.20 10.11 -6.96
N ASN A 72 -2.70 9.42 -5.94
CA ASN A 72 -3.43 8.35 -5.27
C ASN A 72 -4.73 8.86 -4.62
N HIS A 73 -4.69 10.02 -3.96
CA HIS A 73 -5.88 10.60 -3.33
C HIS A 73 -6.94 10.97 -4.37
N ALA A 74 -6.55 11.65 -5.44
CA ALA A 74 -7.44 12.00 -6.56
C ALA A 74 -8.00 10.75 -7.25
N TYR A 75 -7.16 9.72 -7.49
CA TYR A 75 -7.61 8.46 -8.07
C TYR A 75 -8.74 7.82 -7.25
N VAL A 76 -8.57 7.69 -5.94
CA VAL A 76 -9.61 7.11 -5.07
C VAL A 76 -10.86 7.99 -5.06
N ALA A 77 -10.70 9.32 -5.02
CA ALA A 77 -11.83 10.25 -5.02
C ALA A 77 -12.69 10.14 -6.30
N ARG A 78 -12.06 9.94 -7.47
CA ARG A 78 -12.76 9.72 -8.74
C ARG A 78 -13.49 8.38 -8.80
N HIS A 79 -12.87 7.32 -8.26
CA HIS A 79 -13.35 5.95 -8.46
C HIS A 79 -14.22 5.43 -7.31
N VAL A 80 -14.27 6.13 -6.17
CA VAL A 80 -15.10 5.76 -5.02
C VAL A 80 -16.00 6.94 -4.66
N HIS A 81 -17.22 6.91 -5.20
CA HIS A 81 -18.20 7.96 -4.96
C HIS A 81 -18.43 8.18 -3.46
N ARG A 82 -18.76 9.41 -3.06
CA ARG A 82 -18.95 9.80 -1.65
C ARG A 82 -19.94 8.90 -0.91
N SER A 83 -21.02 8.47 -1.58
CA SER A 83 -22.03 7.57 -1.00
C SER A 83 -21.50 6.18 -0.63
N LEU A 84 -20.37 5.75 -1.20
CA LEU A 84 -19.73 4.46 -0.91
C LEU A 84 -18.72 4.55 0.23
N ARG A 85 -18.32 5.75 0.62
CA ARG A 85 -17.29 5.95 1.65
C ARG A 85 -17.86 5.65 3.03
N ASN A 86 -17.11 4.90 3.83
CA ASN A 86 -17.51 4.47 5.15
C ASN A 86 -16.43 4.88 6.17
N GLU A 87 -16.81 5.71 7.13
CA GLU A 87 -15.91 6.24 8.18
C GLU A 87 -15.33 5.18 9.13
N LYS A 88 -15.97 3.99 9.21
CA LYS A 88 -15.45 2.85 9.97
C LYS A 88 -14.26 2.19 9.30
N LEU A 89 -14.02 2.46 8.01
CA LEU A 89 -12.95 1.93 7.21
C LEU A 89 -11.86 2.97 7.01
N ALA A 90 -10.60 2.54 7.03
CA ALA A 90 -9.49 3.40 6.64
C ALA A 90 -9.51 3.66 5.12
N TRP A 91 -8.93 4.77 4.68
CA TRP A 91 -8.79 5.13 3.27
C TRP A 91 -8.20 3.98 2.41
N GLU A 92 -7.25 3.23 2.96
CA GLU A 92 -6.65 2.08 2.27
C GLU A 92 -7.68 1.01 1.83
N HIS A 93 -8.77 0.80 2.55
CA HIS A 93 -9.83 -0.11 2.12
C HIS A 93 -10.51 0.40 0.85
N HIS A 94 -10.79 1.70 0.79
CA HIS A 94 -11.40 2.35 -0.36
C HIS A 94 -10.45 2.32 -1.57
N LYS A 95 -9.15 2.50 -1.36
CA LYS A 95 -8.12 2.34 -2.39
C LYS A 95 -8.12 0.94 -3.01
N LYS A 96 -8.36 -0.12 -2.20
CA LYS A 96 -8.42 -1.50 -2.73
C LYS A 96 -9.63 -1.72 -3.64
N VAL A 97 -10.79 -1.18 -3.30
CA VAL A 97 -12.00 -1.31 -4.13
C VAL A 97 -12.05 -0.31 -5.29
N ALA A 98 -11.28 0.77 -5.26
CA ALA A 98 -11.24 1.77 -6.33
C ALA A 98 -10.87 1.17 -7.70
N LYS A 99 -10.16 0.03 -7.71
CA LYS A 99 -9.77 -0.71 -8.92
C LYS A 99 -10.93 -1.49 -9.56
N LEU A 100 -12.01 -1.73 -8.84
CA LEU A 100 -13.19 -2.40 -9.36
C LEU A 100 -13.98 -1.44 -10.25
N LYS A 101 -14.57 -1.97 -11.30
CA LYS A 101 -15.33 -1.16 -12.26
C LYS A 101 -16.75 -0.86 -11.77
N ASP A 102 -17.39 -1.86 -11.15
CA ASP A 102 -18.78 -1.79 -10.73
C ASP A 102 -18.94 -1.23 -9.31
N ASP A 103 -19.78 -0.21 -9.15
CA ASP A 103 -20.05 0.42 -7.86
C ASP A 103 -20.84 -0.49 -6.91
N ALA A 104 -21.68 -1.37 -7.42
CA ALA A 104 -22.37 -2.36 -6.60
C ALA A 104 -21.38 -3.37 -6.00
N GLU A 105 -20.38 -3.76 -6.77
CA GLU A 105 -19.30 -4.62 -6.30
C GLU A 105 -18.43 -3.90 -5.25
N LYS A 106 -18.05 -2.65 -5.49
CA LYS A 106 -17.35 -1.82 -4.50
C LYS A 106 -18.13 -1.76 -3.18
N ALA A 107 -19.42 -1.44 -3.26
CA ALA A 107 -20.31 -1.38 -2.10
C ALA A 107 -20.41 -2.72 -1.36
N ARG A 108 -20.48 -3.84 -2.09
CA ARG A 108 -20.49 -5.20 -1.52
C ARG A 108 -19.21 -5.45 -0.70
N TRP A 109 -18.04 -5.20 -1.28
CA TRP A 109 -16.78 -5.46 -0.62
C TRP A 109 -16.52 -4.55 0.59
N LEU A 110 -16.90 -3.28 0.52
CA LEU A 110 -16.82 -2.37 1.67
C LEU A 110 -17.75 -2.83 2.81
N ARG A 111 -18.97 -3.30 2.50
CA ARG A 111 -19.87 -3.88 3.50
C ARG A 111 -19.28 -5.14 4.14
N ILE A 112 -18.69 -6.03 3.35
CA ILE A 112 -17.99 -7.21 3.87
C ILE A 112 -16.85 -6.78 4.81
N ALA A 113 -16.05 -5.79 4.43
CA ALA A 113 -14.95 -5.30 5.25
C ALA A 113 -15.40 -4.76 6.61
N VAL A 114 -16.56 -4.09 6.66
CA VAL A 114 -17.14 -3.57 7.93
C VAL A 114 -17.71 -4.70 8.79
N LYS A 115 -18.41 -5.67 8.17
CA LYS A 115 -19.11 -6.75 8.89
C LYS A 115 -18.16 -7.84 9.37
N ALA A 116 -17.12 -8.15 8.62
CA ALA A 116 -16.13 -9.15 8.97
C ALA A 116 -15.16 -8.61 10.02
N VAL A 117 -15.58 -8.68 11.26
CA VAL A 117 -14.83 -8.17 12.41
C VAL A 117 -13.67 -9.11 12.73
N GLY A 118 -12.46 -8.57 12.85
CA GLY A 118 -11.30 -9.30 13.34
C GLY A 118 -11.33 -9.58 14.84
N ARG A 119 -10.37 -10.35 15.34
CA ARG A 119 -10.28 -10.74 16.77
C ARG A 119 -10.32 -9.56 17.76
N ASN A 120 -9.95 -8.36 17.33
CA ASN A 120 -9.91 -7.13 18.14
C ASN A 120 -11.14 -6.23 17.97
N GLY A 121 -12.24 -6.72 17.41
CA GLY A 121 -13.45 -5.94 17.17
C GLY A 121 -13.35 -4.89 16.05
N ARG A 122 -12.24 -4.87 15.31
CA ARG A 122 -12.01 -3.93 14.19
C ARG A 122 -12.37 -4.56 12.85
N PRO A 123 -12.69 -3.75 11.82
CA PRO A 123 -12.83 -4.23 10.44
C PRO A 123 -11.61 -5.03 9.99
N ILE A 124 -11.78 -5.93 9.03
CA ILE A 124 -10.65 -6.67 8.45
C ILE A 124 -9.62 -5.68 7.87
N SER A 125 -8.35 -6.08 7.80
CA SER A 125 -7.30 -5.24 7.22
C SER A 125 -7.51 -5.00 5.72
N ALA A 126 -7.04 -3.87 5.22
CA ALA A 126 -7.08 -3.56 3.78
C ALA A 126 -6.31 -4.61 2.94
N ARG A 127 -5.27 -5.23 3.51
CA ARG A 127 -4.53 -6.34 2.87
C ARG A 127 -5.42 -7.57 2.71
N ARG A 128 -6.13 -7.98 3.77
CA ARG A 128 -7.06 -9.12 3.71
C ARG A 128 -8.19 -8.83 2.73
N LEU A 129 -8.74 -7.61 2.73
CA LEU A 129 -9.74 -7.19 1.75
C LEU A 129 -9.22 -7.33 0.33
N ALA A 130 -8.02 -6.84 0.03
CA ALA A 130 -7.43 -6.91 -1.31
C ALA A 130 -7.30 -8.36 -1.81
N ARG A 131 -6.78 -9.27 -0.97
CA ARG A 131 -6.64 -10.69 -1.31
C ARG A 131 -7.99 -11.39 -1.44
N SER A 132 -8.96 -11.02 -0.60
CA SER A 132 -10.33 -11.54 -0.70
C SER A 132 -11.01 -11.14 -2.01
N ILE A 133 -10.79 -9.90 -2.47
CA ILE A 133 -11.26 -9.43 -3.78
C ILE A 133 -10.64 -10.29 -4.90
N GLN A 134 -9.35 -10.53 -4.88
CA GLN A 134 -8.65 -11.36 -5.87
C GLN A 134 -9.18 -12.81 -5.87
N ALA A 135 -9.48 -13.36 -4.69
CA ALA A 135 -10.02 -14.71 -4.55
C ALA A 135 -11.53 -14.81 -4.84
N GLY A 136 -12.24 -13.68 -5.05
CA GLY A 136 -13.70 -13.62 -5.24
C GLY A 136 -14.52 -13.97 -3.98
N ARG A 137 -13.89 -14.27 -2.85
CA ARG A 137 -14.49 -14.63 -1.56
C ARG A 137 -13.71 -14.08 -0.37
N LEU A 138 -14.38 -13.99 0.78
CA LEU A 138 -13.68 -13.59 2.00
C LEU A 138 -12.73 -14.69 2.46
N LEU A 139 -11.44 -14.39 2.52
CA LEU A 139 -10.40 -15.29 3.04
C LEU A 139 -10.42 -15.33 4.57
N THR A 140 -10.12 -16.47 5.17
CA THR A 140 -9.94 -16.61 6.62
C THR A 140 -8.56 -16.09 7.06
N VAL A 141 -8.32 -16.02 8.37
CA VAL A 141 -7.00 -15.63 8.90
C VAL A 141 -5.96 -16.69 8.58
N GLU A 142 -6.34 -17.94 8.65
CA GLU A 142 -5.51 -19.12 8.38
C GLU A 142 -5.11 -19.16 6.91
N GLU A 143 -6.04 -18.92 5.99
CA GLU A 143 -5.77 -18.82 4.55
C GLU A 143 -4.83 -17.65 4.22
N MET A 144 -4.97 -16.53 4.93
CA MET A 144 -4.05 -15.40 4.78
C MET A 144 -2.64 -15.76 5.23
N ALA A 145 -2.51 -16.49 6.34
CA ALA A 145 -1.20 -16.94 6.86
C ALA A 145 -0.52 -17.94 5.91
N ALA A 146 -1.27 -18.91 5.37
CA ALA A 146 -0.77 -19.85 4.37
C ALA A 146 -0.24 -19.12 3.13
N THR A 147 -1.04 -18.20 2.57
CA THR A 147 -0.61 -17.41 1.41
C THR A 147 0.61 -16.52 1.72
N ASP A 148 0.77 -16.04 2.95
CA ASP A 148 1.93 -15.25 3.35
C ASP A 148 3.18 -16.13 3.42
N ALA A 149 3.07 -17.35 3.91
CA ALA A 149 4.16 -18.33 3.92
C ALA A 149 4.60 -18.69 2.49
N ASP A 150 3.65 -19.00 1.60
CA ASP A 150 3.95 -19.29 0.18
C ASP A 150 4.64 -18.12 -0.51
N THR A 151 4.13 -16.90 -0.30
CA THR A 151 4.75 -15.68 -0.86
C THR A 151 6.16 -15.45 -0.30
N ALA A 152 6.39 -15.75 0.98
CA ALA A 152 7.72 -15.64 1.58
C ALA A 152 8.69 -16.62 0.94
N ILE A 153 8.28 -17.87 0.71
CA ILE A 153 9.08 -18.88 0.02
C ILE A 153 9.40 -18.44 -1.40
N GLU A 154 8.40 -17.99 -2.17
CA GLU A 154 8.61 -17.45 -3.53
C GLU A 154 9.58 -16.26 -3.57
N THR A 155 9.56 -15.42 -2.55
CA THR A 155 10.46 -14.26 -2.44
C THR A 155 11.89 -14.68 -2.13
N VAL A 156 12.10 -15.77 -1.39
CA VAL A 156 13.43 -16.29 -1.03
C VAL A 156 14.10 -16.98 -2.22
N HIS A 157 13.34 -17.68 -3.06
CA HIS A 157 13.87 -18.46 -4.20
C HIS A 157 14.84 -17.69 -5.11
N PRO A 158 14.55 -16.46 -5.58
CA PRO A 158 15.48 -15.71 -6.44
C PRO A 158 16.80 -15.40 -5.73
N HIS A 159 16.78 -15.12 -4.43
CA HIS A 159 17.98 -14.82 -3.65
C HIS A 159 18.85 -16.05 -3.46
N VAL A 160 18.24 -17.20 -3.13
CA VAL A 160 18.93 -18.49 -3.03
C VAL A 160 19.55 -18.88 -4.38
N ASN A 161 18.79 -18.77 -5.48
CA ASN A 161 19.32 -19.03 -6.82
C ASN A 161 20.45 -18.09 -7.20
N GLY A 162 20.41 -16.83 -6.79
CA GLY A 162 21.49 -15.87 -6.96
C GLY A 162 22.79 -16.32 -6.27
N ILE A 163 22.69 -16.77 -5.02
CA ILE A 163 23.84 -17.29 -4.25
C ILE A 163 24.38 -18.54 -4.92
N VAL A 164 23.54 -19.51 -5.26
CA VAL A 164 23.95 -20.77 -5.92
C VAL A 164 24.64 -20.48 -7.24
N THR A 165 24.08 -19.58 -8.06
CA THR A 165 24.68 -19.18 -9.34
C THR A 165 26.03 -18.49 -9.13
N PHE A 166 26.16 -17.62 -8.16
CA PHE A 166 27.40 -16.93 -7.83
C PHE A 166 28.49 -17.91 -7.39
N ILE A 167 28.18 -18.81 -6.46
CA ILE A 167 29.10 -19.86 -6.01
C ILE A 167 29.51 -20.79 -7.17
N GLY A 168 28.54 -21.14 -8.03
CA GLY A 168 28.82 -21.92 -9.25
C GLY A 168 29.82 -21.25 -10.18
N LYS A 169 29.69 -19.93 -10.39
CA LYS A 169 30.66 -19.14 -11.18
C LYS A 169 32.05 -19.10 -10.54
N LEU A 170 32.13 -18.93 -9.23
CA LEU A 170 33.42 -18.97 -8.52
C LEU A 170 34.09 -20.33 -8.68
N ARG A 171 33.31 -21.42 -8.60
CA ARG A 171 33.83 -22.80 -8.78
C ARG A 171 34.33 -23.05 -10.20
N SER A 172 33.51 -22.71 -11.21
CA SER A 172 33.88 -22.92 -12.61
C SER A 172 35.03 -22.02 -13.05
N GLY A 173 35.23 -20.87 -12.43
CA GLY A 173 36.33 -19.95 -12.67
C GLY A 173 37.63 -20.29 -11.92
N GLY A 174 37.71 -21.41 -11.17
CA GLY A 174 38.90 -21.81 -10.42
C GLY A 174 39.18 -20.96 -9.17
N TRP A 175 38.25 -20.06 -8.80
CA TRP A 175 38.50 -19.12 -7.71
C TRP A 175 38.85 -19.80 -6.38
N PHE A 176 38.25 -20.96 -6.10
CA PHE A 176 38.53 -21.70 -4.86
C PHE A 176 39.93 -22.26 -4.77
N ASP A 177 40.56 -22.48 -5.92
CA ASP A 177 41.94 -22.98 -6.00
C ASP A 177 42.95 -21.81 -5.96
N ASP A 178 42.63 -20.69 -6.61
CA ASP A 178 43.54 -19.58 -6.81
C ASP A 178 43.37 -18.45 -5.76
N ALA A 179 42.25 -18.39 -5.05
CA ALA A 179 41.99 -17.31 -4.12
C ALA A 179 42.88 -17.39 -2.85
N PRO A 180 43.34 -16.25 -2.34
CA PRO A 180 44.07 -16.18 -1.08
C PRO A 180 43.26 -16.80 0.08
N PRO A 181 43.98 -17.50 1.02
CA PRO A 181 43.29 -18.15 2.17
C PRO A 181 42.38 -17.23 2.95
N GLU A 182 42.73 -15.97 3.11
CA GLU A 182 41.95 -14.94 3.82
C GLU A 182 40.59 -14.67 3.15
N LYS A 183 40.56 -14.58 1.80
CA LYS A 183 39.35 -14.37 1.04
C LYS A 183 38.43 -15.59 1.09
N ARG A 184 39.00 -16.80 1.05
CA ARG A 184 38.22 -18.04 1.23
C ARG A 184 37.63 -18.15 2.62
N ALA A 185 38.39 -17.75 3.66
CA ALA A 185 37.90 -17.71 5.05
C ALA A 185 36.81 -16.67 5.25
N ALA A 186 36.90 -15.51 4.60
CA ALA A 186 35.85 -14.49 4.64
C ALA A 186 34.54 -15.01 4.01
N LEU A 187 34.60 -15.58 2.79
CA LEU A 187 33.44 -16.16 2.12
C LEU A 187 32.78 -17.27 2.96
N LYS A 188 33.59 -18.13 3.58
CA LYS A 188 33.09 -19.20 4.47
C LYS A 188 32.31 -18.61 5.65
N ARG A 189 32.84 -17.57 6.29
CA ARG A 189 32.21 -16.85 7.41
C ARG A 189 30.88 -16.25 7.01
N ASP A 190 30.82 -15.63 5.82
CA ASP A 190 29.61 -14.99 5.31
C ASP A 190 28.50 -16.01 4.98
N LEU A 191 28.87 -17.23 4.59
CA LEU A 191 27.93 -18.31 4.27
C LEU A 191 27.52 -19.14 5.51
N GLU A 192 28.27 -19.11 6.60
CA GLU A 192 28.03 -19.92 7.78
C GLU A 192 26.61 -19.77 8.36
N PRO A 193 26.02 -18.53 8.49
CA PRO A 193 24.66 -18.37 8.97
C PRO A 193 23.61 -19.07 8.09
N VAL A 194 23.83 -19.12 6.77
CA VAL A 194 22.94 -19.79 5.82
C VAL A 194 23.00 -21.32 6.00
N VAL A 195 24.21 -21.85 6.21
CA VAL A 195 24.43 -23.29 6.45
C VAL A 195 23.82 -23.73 7.79
N GLU A 196 23.97 -22.91 8.84
CA GLU A 196 23.37 -23.20 10.13
C GLU A 196 21.84 -23.18 10.05
N LEU A 197 21.26 -22.19 9.37
CA LEU A 197 19.82 -22.15 9.12
C LEU A 197 19.32 -23.40 8.38
N TYR A 198 20.05 -23.84 7.34
CA TYR A 198 19.69 -25.05 6.58
C TYR A 198 19.66 -26.31 7.45
N LYS A 199 20.56 -26.44 8.43
CA LYS A 199 20.60 -27.59 9.35
C LYS A 199 19.39 -27.62 10.30
N THR A 200 18.67 -26.51 10.47
CA THR A 200 17.50 -26.41 11.36
C THR A 200 16.18 -26.67 10.64
N LEU A 201 16.19 -26.74 9.31
CA LEU A 201 15.03 -27.11 8.46
C LEU A 201 14.92 -28.60 8.31
#